data_9e4a00a042933c5f254620d9ba22f3cb
#
_entry.id   9e4a00a042933c5f254620d9ba22f3cb
#
_cell.length_a   1.000
_cell.length_b   1.000
_cell.length_c   1.000
_cell.angle_alpha   90.00
_cell.angle_beta   90.00
_cell.angle_gamma   90.00
#
_symmetry.space_group_name_H-M   'P 1'
#
loop_
_entity.id
_entity.type
_entity.pdbx_description
1 polymer ?
#
loop_
_entity_poly.entity_id
_entity_poly.type
_entity_poly.pdbx_seq_one_letter_code
_entity_poly.pdbx_strand_id
1 'polypeptide(L)'
;MTPPSLDEVVDLGAHRLHDEAYRSQCRSTLDRDGALLLGGFLRAAVVESLVAEAESLQHLAFYSDQTHTVYLETADATLPADDARSREVVSTKGAVTSDQVPGSSALRTVYDATVFRSFLCEVLGEDELHDYADPLSSINVNYFLEGQELGWHFDNSSFAVTLLLQSPEGGGMFESIDGMRSAERGEQNLHGVAEALDGRLGRQPTVLDQRPGDLALFRGRDALHRVTPVVGDRTRILVVLAYNTEPGLSLSEHARITFFGRLG
;
A
#
# COMPACT_ATOMS: atom_id res chain seq x y z
N MET A 1 -4.15 -26.51 -10.29
CA MET A 1 -5.00 -25.80 -11.27
C MET A 1 -4.10 -24.85 -12.06
N THR A 2 -4.38 -24.61 -13.34
CA THR A 2 -3.66 -23.61 -14.12
C THR A 2 -4.07 -22.22 -13.62
N PRO A 3 -3.14 -21.26 -13.45
CA PRO A 3 -3.50 -19.89 -13.09
C PRO A 3 -4.38 -19.25 -14.19
N PRO A 4 -5.32 -18.39 -13.83
CA PRO A 4 -6.17 -17.69 -14.81
C PRO A 4 -5.33 -16.75 -15.69
N SER A 5 -5.80 -16.45 -16.90
CA SER A 5 -5.19 -15.41 -17.74
C SER A 5 -5.46 -14.01 -17.18
N LEU A 6 -4.64 -13.02 -17.57
CA LEU A 6 -4.82 -11.65 -17.08
C LEU A 6 -6.20 -11.07 -17.46
N ASP A 7 -6.72 -11.39 -18.64
CA ASP A 7 -8.04 -10.94 -19.11
C ASP A 7 -9.21 -11.57 -18.32
N GLU A 8 -9.00 -12.76 -17.75
CA GLU A 8 -9.96 -13.37 -16.83
C GLU A 8 -9.94 -12.68 -15.46
N VAL A 9 -8.84 -12.05 -15.07
CA VAL A 9 -8.63 -11.41 -13.77
C VAL A 9 -8.97 -9.92 -13.80
N VAL A 10 -8.43 -9.20 -14.77
CA VAL A 10 -8.52 -7.74 -14.90
C VAL A 10 -9.54 -7.36 -15.96
N ASP A 11 -10.30 -6.30 -15.72
CA ASP A 11 -11.15 -5.71 -16.77
C ASP A 11 -10.31 -4.89 -17.75
N LEU A 12 -9.67 -5.59 -18.71
CA LEU A 12 -8.84 -4.96 -19.74
C LEU A 12 -9.65 -4.12 -20.76
N GLY A 13 -10.97 -4.27 -20.76
CA GLY A 13 -11.86 -3.41 -21.57
C GLY A 13 -11.97 -2.00 -20.98
N ALA A 14 -12.08 -1.90 -19.66
CA ALA A 14 -12.07 -0.64 -18.93
C ALA A 14 -10.64 -0.10 -18.74
N HIS A 15 -9.68 -0.98 -18.46
CA HIS A 15 -8.29 -0.64 -18.16
C HIS A 15 -7.35 -1.09 -19.28
N ARG A 16 -7.19 -0.26 -20.29
CA ARG A 16 -6.39 -0.54 -21.50
C ARG A 16 -4.89 -0.42 -21.23
N LEU A 17 -4.33 -1.36 -20.43
CA LEU A 17 -2.97 -1.30 -19.91
C LEU A 17 -1.87 -1.18 -20.97
N HIS A 18 -2.12 -1.53 -22.23
CA HIS A 18 -1.19 -1.43 -23.36
C HIS A 18 -1.40 -0.18 -24.22
N ASP A 19 -2.45 0.61 -23.96
CA ASP A 19 -2.79 1.81 -24.72
C ASP A 19 -1.97 3.01 -24.20
N GLU A 20 -1.18 3.62 -25.06
CA GLU A 20 -0.27 4.72 -24.72
C GLU A 20 -1.03 5.95 -24.20
N ALA A 21 -2.17 6.31 -24.82
CA ALA A 21 -2.97 7.45 -24.39
C ALA A 21 -3.56 7.21 -22.98
N TYR A 22 -4.01 5.97 -22.70
CA TYR A 22 -4.51 5.60 -21.37
C TYR A 22 -3.41 5.68 -20.31
N ARG A 23 -2.20 5.16 -20.60
CA ARG A 23 -1.05 5.25 -19.70
C ARG A 23 -0.66 6.69 -19.41
N SER A 24 -0.59 7.53 -20.44
CA SER A 24 -0.29 8.96 -20.31
C SER A 24 -1.33 9.68 -19.46
N GLN A 25 -2.62 9.37 -19.61
CA GLN A 25 -3.69 9.91 -18.78
C GLN A 25 -3.53 9.46 -17.31
N CYS A 26 -3.25 8.18 -17.06
CA CYS A 26 -3.01 7.64 -15.73
C CYS A 26 -1.82 8.33 -15.06
N ARG A 27 -0.70 8.48 -15.77
CA ARG A 27 0.48 9.21 -15.30
C ARG A 27 0.14 10.64 -14.93
N SER A 28 -0.53 11.38 -15.82
CA SER A 28 -0.93 12.77 -15.57
C SER A 28 -1.82 12.91 -14.34
N THR A 29 -2.69 11.94 -14.09
CA THR A 29 -3.52 11.90 -12.88
C THR A 29 -2.67 11.67 -11.63
N LEU A 30 -1.78 10.67 -11.65
CA LEU A 30 -0.89 10.38 -10.52
C LEU A 30 0.05 11.56 -10.21
N ASP A 31 0.59 12.22 -11.23
CA ASP A 31 1.49 13.36 -11.05
C ASP A 31 0.77 14.61 -10.49
N ARG A 32 -0.50 14.80 -10.86
CA ARG A 32 -1.30 15.93 -10.37
C ARG A 32 -1.82 15.70 -8.95
N ASP A 33 -2.31 14.49 -8.66
CA ASP A 33 -3.11 14.21 -7.46
C ASP A 33 -2.33 13.40 -6.39
N GLY A 34 -1.09 12.95 -6.70
CA GLY A 34 -0.30 12.07 -5.82
C GLY A 34 -0.85 10.65 -5.69
N ALA A 35 -2.05 10.42 -6.22
CA ALA A 35 -2.76 9.15 -6.20
C ALA A 35 -3.46 8.87 -7.54
N LEU A 36 -3.54 7.61 -7.92
CA LEU A 36 -4.33 7.13 -9.07
C LEU A 36 -5.22 5.99 -8.59
N LEU A 37 -6.52 6.10 -8.81
CA LEU A 37 -7.49 5.04 -8.53
C LEU A 37 -8.05 4.48 -9.84
N LEU A 38 -7.87 3.18 -10.06
CA LEU A 38 -8.45 2.43 -11.16
C LEU A 38 -9.64 1.61 -10.62
N GLY A 39 -10.82 2.21 -10.71
CA GLY A 39 -12.06 1.63 -10.17
C GLY A 39 -12.48 0.37 -10.92
N GLY A 40 -12.83 -0.70 -10.20
CA GLY A 40 -13.22 -1.98 -10.80
C GLY A 40 -12.11 -2.63 -11.63
N PHE A 41 -10.84 -2.48 -11.24
CA PHE A 41 -9.69 -3.07 -11.91
C PHE A 41 -9.79 -4.59 -11.97
N LEU A 42 -10.12 -5.23 -10.85
CA LEU A 42 -10.41 -6.66 -10.82
C LEU A 42 -11.87 -6.92 -11.18
N ARG A 43 -12.12 -7.99 -11.92
CA ARG A 43 -13.48 -8.46 -12.18
C ARG A 43 -14.16 -8.92 -10.89
N ALA A 44 -15.45 -8.63 -10.72
CA ALA A 44 -16.18 -8.90 -9.47
C ALA A 44 -16.07 -10.36 -9.00
N ALA A 45 -16.21 -11.35 -9.90
CA ALA A 45 -16.07 -12.77 -9.54
C ALA A 45 -14.66 -13.12 -9.05
N VAL A 46 -13.62 -12.41 -9.52
CA VAL A 46 -12.24 -12.59 -9.05
C VAL A 46 -12.07 -11.99 -7.66
N VAL A 47 -12.68 -10.85 -7.38
CA VAL A 47 -12.67 -10.25 -6.03
C VAL A 47 -13.27 -11.23 -5.02
N GLU A 48 -14.43 -11.83 -5.29
CA GLU A 48 -15.06 -12.83 -4.42
C GLU A 48 -14.14 -14.04 -4.18
N SER A 49 -13.50 -14.54 -5.24
CA SER A 49 -12.55 -15.65 -5.15
C SER A 49 -11.31 -15.29 -4.32
N LEU A 50 -10.76 -14.09 -4.51
CA LEU A 50 -9.59 -13.60 -3.75
C LEU A 50 -9.92 -13.32 -2.29
N VAL A 51 -11.13 -12.86 -1.97
CA VAL A 51 -11.58 -12.73 -0.57
C VAL A 51 -11.61 -14.10 0.09
N ALA A 52 -12.22 -15.11 -0.55
CA ALA A 52 -12.27 -16.47 -0.02
C ALA A 52 -10.85 -17.06 0.13
N GLU A 53 -9.94 -16.83 -0.82
CA GLU A 53 -8.54 -17.21 -0.72
C GLU A 53 -7.87 -16.53 0.47
N ALA A 54 -7.99 -15.21 0.59
CA ALA A 54 -7.41 -14.43 1.68
C ALA A 54 -7.94 -14.88 3.06
N GLU A 55 -9.23 -15.11 3.19
CA GLU A 55 -9.82 -15.64 4.43
C GLU A 55 -9.24 -17.00 4.80
N SER A 56 -9.04 -17.89 3.81
CA SER A 56 -8.42 -19.19 4.05
C SER A 56 -6.95 -19.13 4.50
N LEU A 57 -6.24 -18.05 4.13
CA LEU A 57 -4.83 -17.82 4.48
C LEU A 57 -4.67 -17.00 5.78
N GLN A 58 -5.71 -16.38 6.29
CA GLN A 58 -5.62 -15.45 7.43
C GLN A 58 -4.99 -16.07 8.68
N HIS A 59 -5.16 -17.39 8.89
CA HIS A 59 -4.54 -18.12 10.00
C HIS A 59 -3.00 -18.18 9.93
N LEU A 60 -2.39 -17.88 8.77
CA LEU A 60 -0.94 -17.79 8.57
C LEU A 60 -0.42 -16.37 8.81
N ALA A 61 -1.29 -15.39 8.98
CA ALA A 61 -0.90 -14.00 9.10
C ALA A 61 -0.09 -13.76 10.38
N PHE A 62 1.03 -13.07 10.23
CA PHE A 62 1.76 -12.49 11.35
C PHE A 62 1.14 -11.14 11.69
N TYR A 63 0.66 -10.99 12.91
CA TYR A 63 0.08 -9.73 13.40
C TYR A 63 1.17 -8.90 14.09
N SER A 64 1.50 -7.77 13.46
CA SER A 64 2.44 -6.79 14.03
C SER A 64 1.68 -5.71 14.79
N ASP A 65 2.28 -5.25 15.88
CA ASP A 65 1.84 -4.10 16.68
C ASP A 65 3.08 -3.22 16.86
N GLN A 66 3.10 -2.09 16.16
CA GLN A 66 4.26 -1.22 16.08
C GLN A 66 3.91 0.18 16.56
N THR A 67 4.83 0.76 17.33
CA THR A 67 4.83 2.18 17.68
C THR A 67 6.05 2.83 17.04
N HIS A 68 5.84 3.91 16.30
CA HIS A 68 6.88 4.61 15.55
C HIS A 68 6.51 6.09 15.36
N THR A 69 7.45 6.90 14.93
CA THR A 69 7.16 8.26 14.47
C THR A 69 6.59 8.24 13.06
N VAL A 70 6.08 9.37 12.58
CA VAL A 70 5.63 9.50 11.17
C VAL A 70 6.74 9.20 10.14
N TYR A 71 7.99 9.16 10.56
CA TYR A 71 9.15 8.84 9.72
C TYR A 71 9.54 7.36 9.78
N LEU A 72 8.70 6.51 10.39
CA LEU A 72 8.94 5.07 10.62
C LEU A 72 10.20 4.79 11.47
N GLU A 73 10.52 5.69 12.37
CA GLU A 73 11.68 5.62 13.27
C GLU A 73 11.21 5.54 14.73
N THR A 74 12.08 5.12 15.62
CA THR A 74 11.84 5.20 17.07
C THR A 74 11.77 6.67 17.49
N ALA A 75 10.82 7.01 18.35
CA ALA A 75 10.67 8.37 18.87
C ALA A 75 11.91 8.82 19.67
N ASP A 76 12.37 10.05 19.42
CA ASP A 76 13.47 10.66 20.14
C ASP A 76 12.95 11.39 21.40
N ALA A 77 13.03 10.73 22.55
CA ALA A 77 12.59 11.27 23.84
C ALA A 77 13.41 12.49 24.34
N THR A 78 14.51 12.84 23.65
CA THR A 78 15.31 14.01 24.02
C THR A 78 14.79 15.30 23.39
N LEU A 79 13.90 15.19 22.38
CA LEU A 79 13.27 16.31 21.71
C LEU A 79 12.02 16.82 22.48
N PRO A 80 11.59 18.05 22.26
CA PRO A 80 10.33 18.57 22.79
C PRO A 80 9.14 17.70 22.40
N ALA A 81 8.15 17.56 23.27
CA ALA A 81 6.97 16.72 23.04
C ALA A 81 6.10 17.13 21.85
N ASP A 82 6.25 18.36 21.36
CA ASP A 82 5.58 18.88 20.16
C ASP A 82 6.41 18.72 18.88
N ASP A 83 7.63 18.17 18.96
CA ASP A 83 8.42 17.82 17.76
C ASP A 83 7.84 16.57 17.12
N ALA A 84 7.66 16.58 15.80
CA ALA A 84 7.12 15.43 15.08
C ALA A 84 7.95 14.14 15.23
N ARG A 85 9.24 14.24 15.54
CA ARG A 85 10.17 13.11 15.73
C ARG A 85 10.12 12.50 17.14
N SER A 86 9.48 13.16 18.09
CA SER A 86 9.23 12.63 19.44
C SER A 86 7.83 12.03 19.61
N ARG A 87 6.96 12.17 18.59
CA ARG A 87 5.56 11.79 18.66
C ARG A 87 5.34 10.41 18.06
N GLU A 88 4.79 9.53 18.86
CA GLU A 88 4.50 8.16 18.47
C GLU A 88 3.10 8.04 17.89
N VAL A 89 2.99 7.19 16.88
CA VAL A 89 1.75 6.70 16.28
C VAL A 89 1.75 5.18 16.30
N VAL A 90 0.57 4.59 16.25
CA VAL A 90 0.39 3.12 16.31
C VAL A 90 0.09 2.61 14.91
N SER A 91 0.69 1.47 14.55
CA SER A 91 0.38 0.73 13.31
C SER A 91 0.25 -0.74 13.62
N THR A 92 -0.95 -1.27 13.40
CA THR A 92 -1.30 -2.66 13.71
C THR A 92 -1.97 -3.32 12.52
N LYS A 93 -1.49 -4.48 12.11
CA LYS A 93 -2.07 -5.27 11.04
C LYS A 93 -1.57 -6.70 11.03
N GLY A 94 -2.32 -7.61 10.43
CA GLY A 94 -1.83 -8.92 10.02
C GLY A 94 -1.25 -8.88 8.61
N ALA A 95 -0.25 -9.71 8.32
CA ALA A 95 0.32 -9.87 6.99
C ALA A 95 0.57 -11.33 6.64
N VAL A 96 0.06 -11.77 5.49
CA VAL A 96 0.45 -13.01 4.80
C VAL A 96 1.41 -12.62 3.68
N THR A 97 2.52 -13.33 3.57
CA THR A 97 3.63 -12.98 2.70
C THR A 97 3.59 -13.73 1.37
N SER A 98 4.37 -13.28 0.40
CA SER A 98 4.36 -13.75 -0.98
C SER A 98 4.54 -15.28 -1.10
N ASP A 99 5.45 -15.88 -0.34
CA ASP A 99 5.68 -17.33 -0.37
C ASP A 99 4.50 -18.17 0.14
N GLN A 100 3.57 -17.56 0.90
CA GLN A 100 2.35 -18.20 1.38
C GLN A 100 1.17 -18.05 0.41
N VAL A 101 1.25 -17.13 -0.55
CA VAL A 101 0.23 -16.95 -1.59
C VAL A 101 0.31 -18.09 -2.60
N PRO A 102 -0.79 -18.82 -2.89
CA PRO A 102 -0.78 -19.96 -3.82
C PRO A 102 -0.21 -19.62 -5.20
N GLY A 103 0.52 -20.54 -5.82
CA GLY A 103 1.05 -20.35 -7.17
C GLY A 103 -0.03 -20.19 -8.26
N SER A 104 -1.27 -20.63 -7.98
CA SER A 104 -2.44 -20.47 -8.86
C SER A 104 -3.28 -19.24 -8.56
N SER A 105 -2.88 -18.40 -7.60
CA SER A 105 -3.62 -17.20 -7.22
C SER A 105 -3.70 -16.20 -8.38
N ALA A 106 -4.86 -15.57 -8.53
CA ALA A 106 -5.04 -14.46 -9.46
C ALA A 106 -4.14 -13.24 -9.13
N LEU A 107 -3.70 -13.10 -7.86
CA LEU A 107 -2.72 -12.07 -7.46
C LEU A 107 -1.39 -12.26 -8.20
N ARG A 108 -0.91 -13.50 -8.34
CA ARG A 108 0.31 -13.79 -9.10
C ARG A 108 0.13 -13.50 -10.59
N THR A 109 -1.03 -13.83 -11.14
CA THR A 109 -1.34 -13.51 -12.55
C THR A 109 -1.21 -12.00 -12.80
N VAL A 110 -1.70 -11.15 -11.90
CA VAL A 110 -1.55 -9.69 -12.02
C VAL A 110 -0.09 -9.28 -11.82
N TYR A 111 0.54 -9.77 -10.74
CA TYR A 111 1.90 -9.38 -10.35
C TYR A 111 2.93 -9.73 -11.43
N ASP A 112 2.86 -10.94 -12.00
CA ASP A 112 3.82 -11.47 -12.97
C ASP A 112 3.55 -10.97 -14.41
N ALA A 113 2.39 -10.32 -14.66
CA ALA A 113 2.01 -9.89 -16.00
C ALA A 113 2.93 -8.79 -16.53
N THR A 114 3.66 -9.07 -17.61
CA THR A 114 4.57 -8.11 -18.26
C THR A 114 3.85 -6.82 -18.68
N VAL A 115 2.61 -6.92 -19.19
CA VAL A 115 1.83 -5.74 -19.60
C VAL A 115 1.46 -4.86 -18.39
N PHE A 116 1.17 -5.46 -17.24
CA PHE A 116 0.90 -4.71 -16.01
C PHE A 116 2.17 -4.03 -15.50
N ARG A 117 3.30 -4.74 -15.46
CA ARG A 117 4.59 -4.16 -15.07
C ARG A 117 5.00 -3.01 -16.01
N SER A 118 4.85 -3.17 -17.33
CA SER A 118 5.11 -2.09 -18.28
C SER A 118 4.18 -0.88 -18.10
N PHE A 119 2.90 -1.12 -17.78
CA PHE A 119 1.96 -0.07 -17.41
C PHE A 119 2.45 0.69 -16.16
N LEU A 120 2.84 -0.03 -15.12
CA LEU A 120 3.36 0.59 -13.89
C LEU A 120 4.63 1.41 -14.15
N CYS A 121 5.60 0.89 -14.93
CA CYS A 121 6.82 1.62 -15.28
C CYS A 121 6.48 2.98 -15.90
N GLU A 122 5.61 3.01 -16.91
CA GLU A 122 5.27 4.24 -17.61
C GLU A 122 4.47 5.21 -16.73
N VAL A 123 3.50 4.72 -15.95
CA VAL A 123 2.68 5.57 -15.07
C VAL A 123 3.49 6.14 -13.90
N LEU A 124 4.41 5.36 -13.34
CA LEU A 124 5.28 5.79 -12.25
C LEU A 124 6.45 6.65 -12.72
N GLY A 125 6.83 6.52 -14.01
CA GLY A 125 7.99 7.19 -14.58
C GLY A 125 9.30 6.48 -14.28
N GLU A 126 9.24 5.16 -14.10
CA GLU A 126 10.39 4.30 -13.81
C GLU A 126 10.81 3.56 -15.08
N ASP A 127 12.11 3.37 -15.29
CA ASP A 127 12.63 2.66 -16.47
C ASP A 127 12.33 1.16 -16.37
N GLU A 128 12.54 0.57 -15.19
CA GLU A 128 12.28 -0.85 -14.92
C GLU A 128 11.72 -1.04 -13.52
N LEU A 129 10.94 -2.11 -13.34
CA LEU A 129 10.47 -2.58 -12.04
C LEU A 129 10.85 -4.03 -11.83
N HIS A 130 11.36 -4.36 -10.66
CA HIS A 130 11.90 -5.66 -10.29
C HIS A 130 11.15 -6.23 -9.08
N ASP A 131 11.10 -7.55 -9.01
CA ASP A 131 10.61 -8.26 -7.82
C ASP A 131 11.58 -8.07 -6.65
N TYR A 132 11.09 -8.20 -5.44
CA TYR A 132 11.98 -8.31 -4.28
C TYR A 132 12.80 -9.61 -4.38
N ALA A 133 14.07 -9.54 -4.01
CA ALA A 133 14.97 -10.71 -4.03
C ALA A 133 14.70 -11.67 -2.86
N ASP A 134 14.03 -11.21 -1.79
CA ASP A 134 13.56 -12.09 -0.73
C ASP A 134 12.18 -12.69 -1.06
N PRO A 135 11.86 -13.89 -0.53
CA PRO A 135 10.62 -14.59 -0.89
C PRO A 135 9.35 -14.03 -0.25
N LEU A 136 9.45 -13.03 0.64
CA LEU A 136 8.35 -12.57 1.48
C LEU A 136 7.66 -11.33 0.92
N SER A 137 8.40 -10.43 0.27
CA SER A 137 8.02 -9.02 0.16
C SER A 137 7.19 -8.66 -1.06
N SER A 138 7.19 -9.47 -2.13
CA SER A 138 6.61 -9.11 -3.44
C SER A 138 5.09 -8.98 -3.41
N ILE A 139 4.37 -9.88 -2.76
CA ILE A 139 2.90 -9.84 -2.63
C ILE A 139 2.58 -9.99 -1.15
N ASN A 140 1.89 -9.00 -0.57
CA ASN A 140 1.49 -9.07 0.83
C ASN A 140 -0.03 -8.88 0.97
N VAL A 141 -0.70 -9.88 1.57
CA VAL A 141 -2.12 -9.75 1.92
C VAL A 141 -2.20 -9.24 3.34
N ASN A 142 -2.70 -8.02 3.50
CA ASN A 142 -2.80 -7.34 4.79
C ASN A 142 -4.22 -7.43 5.33
N TYR A 143 -4.35 -7.75 6.61
CA TYR A 143 -5.60 -7.87 7.35
C TYR A 143 -5.65 -6.83 8.44
N PHE A 144 -6.76 -6.11 8.50
CA PHE A 144 -7.03 -5.16 9.58
C PHE A 144 -8.33 -5.58 10.27
N LEU A 145 -8.19 -6.04 11.51
CA LEU A 145 -9.30 -6.39 12.40
C LEU A 145 -9.87 -5.14 13.05
N GLU A 146 -10.96 -5.28 13.81
CA GLU A 146 -11.54 -4.18 14.60
C GLU A 146 -10.46 -3.47 15.43
N GLY A 147 -10.44 -2.15 15.35
CA GLY A 147 -9.48 -1.27 16.04
C GLY A 147 -8.09 -1.21 15.41
N GLN A 148 -7.75 -2.08 14.46
CA GLN A 148 -6.44 -2.01 13.78
C GLN A 148 -6.39 -0.86 12.78
N GLU A 149 -5.20 -0.26 12.67
CA GLU A 149 -4.95 0.95 11.89
C GLU A 149 -3.51 1.01 11.38
N LEU A 150 -3.23 1.92 10.46
CA LEU A 150 -1.89 2.44 10.22
C LEU A 150 -1.89 3.91 10.60
N GLY A 151 -1.13 4.27 11.64
CA GLY A 151 -0.95 5.65 12.07
C GLY A 151 -0.34 6.52 10.97
N TRP A 152 -0.39 7.85 11.17
CA TRP A 152 0.21 8.78 10.23
C TRP A 152 1.69 8.45 9.95
N HIS A 153 2.06 8.30 8.69
CA HIS A 153 3.44 8.01 8.29
C HIS A 153 3.73 8.47 6.87
N PHE A 154 5.02 8.49 6.56
CA PHE A 154 5.55 8.58 5.21
C PHE A 154 6.12 7.22 4.80
N ASP A 155 5.97 6.85 3.55
CA ASP A 155 6.61 5.65 3.02
C ASP A 155 8.13 5.83 2.83
N ASN A 156 8.87 4.73 2.96
CA ASN A 156 10.27 4.67 2.54
C ASN A 156 10.41 4.51 1.02
N SER A 157 9.47 3.78 0.40
CA SER A 157 9.40 3.62 -1.06
C SER A 157 8.81 4.85 -1.74
N SER A 158 9.16 5.07 -3.01
CA SER A 158 8.65 6.21 -3.80
C SER A 158 7.17 6.06 -4.17
N PHE A 159 6.68 4.83 -4.22
CA PHE A 159 5.29 4.51 -4.57
C PHE A 159 4.78 3.27 -3.84
N ALA A 160 3.48 3.15 -3.74
CA ALA A 160 2.76 1.95 -3.33
C ALA A 160 1.75 1.54 -4.41
N VAL A 161 1.59 0.23 -4.62
CA VAL A 161 0.57 -0.36 -5.51
C VAL A 161 -0.30 -1.28 -4.68
N THR A 162 -1.59 -0.97 -4.58
CA THR A 162 -2.50 -1.70 -3.68
C THR A 162 -3.79 -2.12 -4.37
N LEU A 163 -4.33 -3.27 -3.98
CA LEU A 163 -5.64 -3.78 -4.38
C LEU A 163 -6.51 -3.94 -3.12
N LEU A 164 -7.65 -3.27 -3.06
CA LEU A 164 -8.62 -3.52 -1.99
C LEU A 164 -9.47 -4.73 -2.36
N LEU A 165 -9.48 -5.75 -1.50
CA LEU A 165 -10.32 -6.94 -1.67
C LEU A 165 -11.61 -6.86 -0.86
N GLN A 166 -11.53 -6.37 0.39
CA GLN A 166 -12.68 -6.27 1.28
C GLN A 166 -12.64 -4.98 2.09
N SER A 167 -13.74 -4.22 2.07
CA SER A 167 -13.95 -3.07 2.95
C SER A 167 -14.49 -3.52 4.31
N PRO A 168 -14.11 -2.86 5.42
CA PRO A 168 -14.73 -3.08 6.72
C PRO A 168 -16.17 -2.54 6.75
N GLU A 169 -16.86 -2.69 7.88
CA GLU A 169 -18.19 -2.10 8.08
C GLU A 169 -18.11 -0.58 8.26
N GLY A 170 -17.01 -0.10 8.87
CA GLY A 170 -16.74 1.31 9.05
C GLY A 170 -15.25 1.56 9.31
N GLY A 171 -14.82 2.80 9.26
CA GLY A 171 -13.40 3.13 9.39
C GLY A 171 -12.54 2.52 8.26
N GLY A 172 -11.27 2.26 8.56
CA GLY A 172 -10.33 1.69 7.59
C GLY A 172 -10.12 2.57 6.35
N MET A 173 -10.39 3.87 6.47
CA MET A 173 -10.27 4.84 5.37
C MET A 173 -8.81 5.19 5.15
N PHE A 174 -8.38 5.21 3.89
CA PHE A 174 -7.09 5.77 3.52
C PHE A 174 -7.20 7.29 3.42
N GLU A 175 -6.41 7.99 4.21
CA GLU A 175 -6.35 9.45 4.26
C GLU A 175 -4.93 9.94 3.97
N SER A 176 -4.79 11.01 3.20
CA SER A 176 -3.50 11.60 2.85
C SER A 176 -3.50 13.12 2.88
N ILE A 177 -2.33 13.68 3.11
CA ILE A 177 -2.03 15.12 3.07
C ILE A 177 -0.78 15.29 2.21
N ASP A 178 -0.95 15.79 0.99
CA ASP A 178 0.13 15.93 0.02
C ASP A 178 1.11 17.05 0.38
N GLY A 179 2.35 16.90 -0.13
CA GLY A 179 3.38 17.95 -0.03
C GLY A 179 3.79 18.27 1.40
N MET A 180 3.71 17.28 2.30
CA MET A 180 4.09 17.45 3.70
C MET A 180 5.59 17.37 3.95
N ARG A 181 6.36 16.77 3.02
CA ARG A 181 7.82 16.83 2.99
C ARG A 181 8.32 16.79 1.55
N SER A 182 9.64 17.00 1.35
CA SER A 182 10.34 16.68 0.12
C SER A 182 11.57 15.88 0.46
N ALA A 183 11.47 14.55 0.34
CA ALA A 183 12.55 13.62 0.68
C ALA A 183 13.78 13.84 -0.20
N GLU A 184 13.59 14.16 -1.48
CA GLU A 184 14.65 14.46 -2.44
C GLU A 184 15.49 15.68 -2.01
N ARG A 185 14.84 16.72 -1.48
CA ARG A 185 15.51 17.93 -0.99
C ARG A 185 15.94 17.86 0.48
N GLY A 186 15.63 16.75 1.18
CA GLY A 186 15.87 16.62 2.61
C GLY A 186 14.99 17.52 3.49
N GLU A 187 13.90 18.08 2.94
CA GLU A 187 12.99 18.98 3.65
C GLU A 187 11.92 18.17 4.41
N GLN A 188 11.99 18.15 5.73
CA GLN A 188 11.07 17.34 6.58
C GLN A 188 9.81 18.10 7.02
N ASN A 189 9.76 19.43 6.91
CA ASN A 189 8.62 20.26 7.32
C ASN A 189 8.09 19.90 8.72
N LEU A 190 8.98 19.77 9.70
CA LEU A 190 8.66 19.28 11.05
C LEU A 190 7.49 20.03 11.70
N HIS A 191 7.43 21.36 11.53
CA HIS A 191 6.34 22.18 12.06
C HIS A 191 4.98 21.84 11.44
N GLY A 192 4.89 21.80 10.09
CA GLY A 192 3.65 21.46 9.39
C GLY A 192 3.18 20.04 9.70
N VAL A 193 4.12 19.09 9.85
CA VAL A 193 3.81 17.71 10.27
C VAL A 193 3.25 17.69 11.70
N ALA A 194 3.84 18.43 12.63
CA ALA A 194 3.31 18.54 14.00
C ALA A 194 1.89 19.14 14.02
N GLU A 195 1.63 20.19 13.22
CA GLU A 195 0.29 20.75 13.07
C GLU A 195 -0.72 19.75 12.49
N ALA A 196 -0.30 18.92 11.52
CA ALA A 196 -1.13 17.86 10.95
C ALA A 196 -1.50 16.82 12.02
N LEU A 197 -0.53 16.37 12.83
CA LEU A 197 -0.75 15.43 13.92
C LEU A 197 -1.70 15.99 15.00
N ASP A 198 -1.72 17.30 15.18
CA ASP A 198 -2.62 17.97 16.11
C ASP A 198 -3.99 18.32 15.50
N GLY A 199 -4.20 18.03 14.22
CA GLY A 199 -5.42 18.44 13.51
C GLY A 199 -5.54 19.96 13.30
N ARG A 200 -4.43 20.70 13.35
CA ARG A 200 -4.37 22.17 13.24
C ARG A 200 -3.89 22.69 11.89
N LEU A 201 -3.65 21.81 10.93
CA LEU A 201 -3.04 22.17 9.63
C LEU A 201 -3.89 23.15 8.77
N GLY A 202 -5.14 23.44 9.14
CA GLY A 202 -6.02 24.34 8.37
C GLY A 202 -6.59 23.75 7.08
N ARG A 203 -6.25 22.52 6.74
CA ARG A 203 -6.83 21.73 5.63
C ARG A 203 -7.15 20.32 6.09
N GLN A 204 -8.19 19.72 5.51
CA GLN A 204 -8.58 18.36 5.80
C GLN A 204 -7.75 17.37 4.95
N PRO A 205 -7.48 16.17 5.45
CA PRO A 205 -6.91 15.09 4.64
C PRO A 205 -7.83 14.75 3.47
N THR A 206 -7.22 14.39 2.35
CA THR A 206 -7.93 13.79 1.21
C THR A 206 -8.20 12.32 1.49
N VAL A 207 -9.45 11.90 1.31
CA VAL A 207 -9.84 10.48 1.44
C VAL A 207 -9.78 9.82 0.06
N LEU A 208 -9.07 8.71 -0.07
CA LEU A 208 -9.12 7.87 -1.25
C LEU A 208 -10.29 6.88 -1.10
N ASP A 209 -11.40 7.14 -1.80
CA ASP A 209 -12.62 6.29 -1.77
C ASP A 209 -12.42 5.01 -2.60
N GLN A 210 -11.56 4.12 -2.09
CA GLN A 210 -11.25 2.83 -2.70
C GLN A 210 -12.32 1.79 -2.36
N ARG A 211 -12.79 1.06 -3.36
CA ARG A 211 -13.79 -0.01 -3.24
C ARG A 211 -13.19 -1.38 -3.54
N PRO A 212 -13.81 -2.49 -3.09
CA PRO A 212 -13.36 -3.82 -3.44
C PRO A 212 -13.20 -4.01 -4.95
N GLY A 213 -12.02 -4.47 -5.37
CA GLY A 213 -11.62 -4.63 -6.77
C GLY A 213 -10.87 -3.46 -7.37
N ASP A 214 -10.76 -2.34 -6.67
CA ASP A 214 -10.00 -1.17 -7.15
C ASP A 214 -8.50 -1.36 -6.94
N LEU A 215 -7.72 -0.93 -7.94
CA LEU A 215 -6.27 -0.75 -7.85
C LEU A 215 -5.98 0.71 -7.53
N ALA A 216 -5.12 0.95 -6.55
CA ALA A 216 -4.60 2.27 -6.24
C ALA A 216 -3.09 2.32 -6.37
N LEU A 217 -2.57 3.38 -7.01
CA LEU A 217 -1.17 3.79 -6.98
C LEU A 217 -1.08 5.06 -6.15
N PHE A 218 -0.06 5.15 -5.29
CA PHE A 218 0.10 6.28 -4.38
C PHE A 218 1.58 6.64 -4.20
N ARG A 219 1.90 7.95 -4.19
CA ARG A 219 3.24 8.48 -3.94
C ARG A 219 3.42 8.81 -2.45
N GLY A 220 3.59 7.77 -1.63
CA GLY A 220 3.61 7.87 -0.17
C GLY A 220 4.85 8.53 0.44
N ARG A 221 5.94 8.67 -0.32
CA ARG A 221 7.21 9.20 0.22
C ARG A 221 7.09 10.63 0.73
N ASP A 222 6.36 11.51 0.03
CA ASP A 222 6.26 12.94 0.33
C ASP A 222 4.87 13.35 0.85
N ALA A 223 3.89 12.44 0.82
CA ALA A 223 2.55 12.62 1.36
C ALA A 223 2.43 11.94 2.73
N LEU A 224 2.02 12.70 3.75
CA LEU A 224 1.68 12.15 5.06
C LEU A 224 0.35 11.42 4.94
N HIS A 225 0.31 10.12 5.29
CA HIS A 225 -0.89 9.31 5.10
C HIS A 225 -1.14 8.32 6.23
N ARG A 226 -2.36 7.83 6.32
CA ARG A 226 -2.78 6.84 7.32
C ARG A 226 -3.91 5.94 6.81
N VAL A 227 -4.15 4.86 7.54
CA VAL A 227 -5.42 4.13 7.50
C VAL A 227 -6.09 4.29 8.85
N THR A 228 -7.30 4.84 8.87
CA THR A 228 -8.04 5.06 10.12
C THR A 228 -8.42 3.73 10.78
N PRO A 229 -8.67 3.67 12.11
CA PRO A 229 -9.08 2.45 12.78
C PRO A 229 -10.27 1.78 12.09
N VAL A 230 -10.21 0.47 11.95
CA VAL A 230 -11.32 -0.35 11.44
C VAL A 230 -12.42 -0.42 12.50
N VAL A 231 -13.67 -0.33 12.07
CA VAL A 231 -14.86 -0.43 12.92
C VAL A 231 -15.73 -1.59 12.44
N GLY A 232 -16.12 -2.46 13.38
CA GLY A 232 -16.96 -3.62 13.16
C GLY A 232 -16.19 -4.91 12.87
N ASP A 233 -16.92 -6.03 12.82
CA ASP A 233 -16.32 -7.37 12.79
C ASP A 233 -15.76 -7.78 11.43
N ARG A 234 -16.13 -7.06 10.34
CA ARG A 234 -15.66 -7.40 9.00
C ARG A 234 -14.23 -6.90 8.77
N THR A 235 -13.32 -7.86 8.62
CA THR A 235 -11.89 -7.60 8.34
C THR A 235 -11.73 -6.77 7.07
N ARG A 236 -10.94 -5.69 7.13
CA ARG A 236 -10.46 -5.01 5.92
C ARG A 236 -9.30 -5.83 5.34
N ILE A 237 -9.38 -6.18 4.04
CA ILE A 237 -8.35 -6.98 3.34
C ILE A 237 -7.80 -6.15 2.19
N LEU A 238 -6.49 -5.86 2.27
CA LEU A 238 -5.76 -5.09 1.24
C LEU A 238 -4.53 -5.87 0.80
N VAL A 239 -4.31 -5.96 -0.50
CA VAL A 239 -3.09 -6.52 -1.07
C VAL A 239 -2.13 -5.39 -1.45
N VAL A 240 -0.86 -5.56 -1.10
CA VAL A 240 0.24 -4.74 -1.60
C VAL A 240 1.01 -5.55 -2.64
N LEU A 241 1.15 -4.99 -3.84
CA LEU A 241 1.99 -5.52 -4.92
C LEU A 241 3.29 -4.69 -4.93
N ALA A 242 4.32 -5.23 -4.31
CA ALA A 242 5.55 -4.48 -4.07
C ALA A 242 6.60 -4.77 -5.15
N TYR A 243 7.13 -3.70 -5.74
CA TYR A 243 8.20 -3.73 -6.73
C TYR A 243 9.32 -2.80 -6.31
N ASN A 244 10.53 -3.08 -6.82
CA ASN A 244 11.71 -2.23 -6.67
C ASN A 244 12.12 -1.60 -8.00
N THR A 245 12.74 -0.44 -7.94
CA THR A 245 13.36 0.23 -9.11
C THR A 245 14.77 -0.29 -9.42
N GLU A 246 15.36 -1.08 -8.51
CA GLU A 246 16.66 -1.70 -8.67
C GLU A 246 16.57 -3.22 -8.49
N PRO A 247 17.29 -4.01 -9.30
CA PRO A 247 17.28 -5.46 -9.17
C PRO A 247 18.05 -5.94 -7.92
N GLY A 248 17.64 -7.09 -7.39
CA GLY A 248 18.36 -7.76 -6.31
C GLY A 248 18.17 -7.15 -4.92
N LEU A 249 17.24 -6.19 -4.77
CA LEU A 249 16.90 -5.64 -3.45
C LEU A 249 16.01 -6.59 -2.65
N SER A 250 16.34 -6.74 -1.37
CA SER A 250 15.52 -7.40 -0.36
C SER A 250 15.14 -6.39 0.71
N LEU A 251 14.02 -6.60 1.39
CA LEU A 251 13.78 -5.90 2.64
C LEU A 251 14.88 -6.25 3.65
N SER A 252 15.29 -5.28 4.48
CA SER A 252 16.24 -5.54 5.54
C SER A 252 15.73 -6.66 6.48
N GLU A 253 16.66 -7.37 7.13
CA GLU A 253 16.28 -8.39 8.12
C GLU A 253 15.40 -7.80 9.22
N HIS A 254 15.74 -6.59 9.69
CA HIS A 254 14.93 -5.87 10.68
C HIS A 254 13.50 -5.66 10.18
N ALA A 255 13.31 -5.15 8.96
CA ALA A 255 11.98 -4.92 8.40
C ALA A 255 11.20 -6.23 8.22
N ARG A 256 11.83 -7.32 7.75
CA ARG A 256 11.19 -8.64 7.63
C ARG A 256 10.73 -9.19 8.97
N ILE A 257 11.55 -9.10 10.00
CA ILE A 257 11.15 -9.51 11.37
C ILE A 257 10.02 -8.62 11.89
N THR A 258 10.11 -7.30 11.69
CA THR A 258 9.11 -6.33 12.17
C THR A 258 7.74 -6.57 11.51
N PHE A 259 7.70 -6.77 10.19
CA PHE A 259 6.45 -6.85 9.44
C PHE A 259 5.92 -8.27 9.23
N PHE A 260 6.80 -9.28 9.24
CA PHE A 260 6.47 -10.65 8.90
C PHE A 260 6.83 -11.68 9.98
N GLY A 261 7.54 -11.27 11.03
CA GLY A 261 7.96 -12.14 12.14
C GLY A 261 9.02 -13.18 11.78
N ARG A 262 9.57 -13.16 10.54
CA ARG A 262 10.51 -14.16 10.04
C ARG A 262 11.38 -13.62 8.90
N LEU A 263 12.43 -14.35 8.55
CA LEU A 263 13.37 -13.96 7.49
C LEU A 263 13.14 -14.65 6.13
N GLY A 264 12.41 -15.73 6.11
CA GLY A 264 12.11 -16.55 4.93
C GLY A 264 11.83 -17.99 5.33
#